data_51ad12b8e983c512f5ef6d59ad39f28b
#
_entry.id   51ad12b8e983c512f5ef6d59ad39f28b
#
_cell.length_a   1.000
_cell.length_b   1.000
_cell.length_c   1.000
_cell.angle_alpha   90.00
_cell.angle_beta   90.00
_cell.angle_gamma   90.00
#
_symmetry.space_group_name_H-M   'P 1'
#
loop_
_entity.id
_entity.type
_entity.pdbx_description
1 polymer ?
#
loop_
_entity_poly.entity_id
_entity_poly.type
_entity_poly.pdbx_seq_one_letter_code
_entity_poly.pdbx_strand_id
1 'polypeptide(L)'
;MLNSSSPFYIEPRINVDFFKWLYAFNKSCSESNVKSSIVPIIEMSLLSQELLKDIKKDNDMGFHYDQKGLLMLCKTEKSLEKEKEVVDLAVQNGLRAKILNQNEIKTIEPNVNIDSIGAAYFYCDHHTTPGELINELKDFIQKKGVKCITHTEIESFDIENNKIKSVKISNQNLSFDEYVLSAGTWTSKLCKKLG
;
A
#
# COMPACT_ATOMS: atom_id res chain seq x y z
N MET A 1 8.32 -15.89 -8.97
CA MET A 1 7.08 -15.31 -9.54
C MET A 1 6.07 -16.36 -10.03
N LEU A 2 6.49 -17.54 -10.49
CA LEU A 2 5.57 -18.59 -10.98
C LEU A 2 5.16 -19.62 -9.93
N ASN A 3 5.58 -19.49 -8.69
CA ASN A 3 5.20 -20.38 -7.59
C ASN A 3 3.92 -19.84 -6.93
N SER A 4 2.83 -20.59 -6.99
CA SER A 4 1.52 -20.21 -6.39
C SER A 4 1.56 -20.02 -4.86
N SER A 5 2.57 -20.57 -4.18
CA SER A 5 2.79 -20.35 -2.74
C SER A 5 3.56 -19.06 -2.44
N SER A 6 4.05 -18.34 -3.46
CA SER A 6 4.76 -17.09 -3.26
C SER A 6 3.78 -15.94 -3.02
N PRO A 7 4.01 -15.05 -2.03
CA PRO A 7 3.21 -13.84 -1.86
C PRO A 7 3.26 -12.91 -3.09
N PHE A 8 4.22 -13.11 -3.99
CA PHE A 8 4.34 -12.43 -5.28
C PHE A 8 3.99 -13.35 -6.45
N TYR A 9 2.97 -14.20 -6.27
CA TYR A 9 2.48 -15.00 -7.39
C TYR A 9 1.78 -14.09 -8.41
N ILE A 10 2.22 -14.18 -9.65
CA ILE A 10 1.61 -13.50 -10.80
C ILE A 10 1.05 -14.57 -11.70
N GLU A 11 -0.26 -14.59 -11.85
CA GLU A 11 -0.93 -15.51 -12.76
C GLU A 11 -0.50 -15.21 -14.21
N PRO A 12 0.06 -16.20 -14.92
CA PRO A 12 0.46 -16.01 -16.33
C PRO A 12 -0.77 -15.70 -17.19
N ARG A 13 -0.68 -14.63 -17.97
CA ARG A 13 -1.71 -14.24 -18.94
C ARG A 13 -1.12 -14.09 -20.32
N ILE A 14 -1.76 -14.70 -21.32
CA ILE A 14 -1.30 -14.62 -22.70
C ILE A 14 -1.99 -13.43 -23.38
N ASN A 15 -1.51 -12.23 -23.09
CA ASN A 15 -1.92 -11.01 -23.78
C ASN A 15 -0.76 -10.01 -23.90
N VAL A 16 -0.85 -9.11 -24.87
CA VAL A 16 0.19 -8.13 -25.19
C VAL A 16 0.45 -7.17 -24.03
N ASP A 17 -0.60 -6.77 -23.31
CA ASP A 17 -0.47 -5.84 -22.20
C ASP A 17 0.27 -6.46 -21.01
N PHE A 18 0.05 -7.75 -20.75
CA PHE A 18 0.79 -8.49 -19.74
C PHE A 18 2.29 -8.57 -20.07
N PHE A 19 2.65 -8.86 -21.32
CA PHE A 19 4.06 -8.92 -21.73
C PHE A 19 4.72 -7.54 -21.69
N LYS A 20 4.03 -6.48 -22.11
CA LYS A 20 4.52 -5.09 -21.98
C LYS A 20 4.77 -4.72 -20.52
N TRP A 21 3.81 -5.06 -19.65
CA TRP A 21 3.93 -4.83 -18.21
C TRP A 21 5.11 -5.62 -17.62
N LEU A 22 5.24 -6.91 -17.95
CA LEU A 22 6.32 -7.77 -17.45
C LEU A 22 7.71 -7.24 -17.87
N TYR A 23 7.83 -6.79 -19.11
CA TYR A 23 9.05 -6.15 -19.60
C TYR A 23 9.37 -4.86 -18.82
N ALA A 24 8.40 -3.98 -18.67
CA ALA A 24 8.56 -2.73 -17.93
C ALA A 24 8.89 -2.98 -16.46
N PHE A 25 8.21 -3.94 -15.82
CA PHE A 25 8.48 -4.36 -14.45
C PHE A 25 9.92 -4.86 -14.29
N ASN A 26 10.36 -5.79 -15.16
CA ASN A 26 11.72 -6.32 -15.12
C ASN A 26 12.78 -5.22 -15.32
N LYS A 27 12.54 -4.29 -16.22
CA LYS A 27 13.42 -3.13 -16.44
C LYS A 27 13.48 -2.20 -15.22
N SER A 28 12.39 -2.10 -14.46
CA SER A 28 12.32 -1.27 -13.24
C SER A 28 13.00 -1.94 -12.04
N CYS A 29 13.20 -3.26 -12.06
CA CYS A 29 13.88 -4.01 -11.00
C CYS A 29 15.42 -3.84 -11.09
N SER A 30 15.87 -2.58 -11.00
CA SER A 30 17.31 -2.24 -11.01
C SER A 30 17.74 -1.66 -9.68
N GLU A 31 18.98 -1.90 -9.28
CA GLU A 31 19.54 -1.36 -8.04
C GLU A 31 19.50 0.17 -8.00
N SER A 32 19.71 0.82 -9.15
CA SER A 32 19.61 2.27 -9.28
C SER A 32 18.20 2.78 -8.95
N ASN A 33 17.15 2.12 -9.49
CA ASN A 33 15.78 2.50 -9.22
C ASN A 33 15.41 2.24 -7.75
N VAL A 34 15.88 1.16 -7.15
CA VAL A 34 15.69 0.90 -5.72
C VAL A 34 16.30 2.03 -4.90
N LYS A 35 17.57 2.36 -5.14
CA LYS A 35 18.27 3.44 -4.41
C LYS A 35 17.58 4.79 -4.54
N SER A 36 17.12 5.16 -5.73
CA SER A 36 16.42 6.43 -5.96
C SER A 36 15.02 6.49 -5.35
N SER A 37 14.39 5.33 -5.09
CA SER A 37 13.03 5.24 -4.56
C SER A 37 12.97 5.15 -3.03
N ILE A 38 14.07 4.81 -2.35
CA ILE A 38 14.07 4.57 -0.90
C ILE A 38 13.58 5.81 -0.13
N VAL A 39 14.22 6.96 -0.32
CA VAL A 39 13.89 8.18 0.43
C VAL A 39 12.45 8.63 0.18
N PRO A 40 11.98 8.79 -1.08
CA PRO A 40 10.57 9.14 -1.33
C PRO A 40 9.57 8.17 -0.71
N ILE A 41 9.83 6.85 -0.74
CA ILE A 41 8.94 5.86 -0.16
C ILE A 41 8.90 5.99 1.37
N ILE A 42 10.05 6.18 2.02
CA ILE A 42 10.12 6.39 3.47
C ILE A 42 9.33 7.65 3.86
N GLU A 43 9.57 8.77 3.20
CA GLU A 43 8.89 10.03 3.49
C GLU A 43 7.37 9.91 3.32
N MET A 44 6.90 9.30 2.23
CA MET A 44 5.48 9.06 2.00
C MET A 44 4.87 8.12 3.06
N SER A 45 5.60 7.09 3.46
CA SER A 45 5.13 6.13 4.47
C SER A 45 5.02 6.78 5.85
N LEU A 46 6.02 7.56 6.26
CA LEU A 46 5.99 8.28 7.54
C LEU A 46 4.88 9.33 7.57
N LEU A 47 4.71 10.10 6.47
CA LEU A 47 3.61 11.05 6.34
C LEU A 47 2.24 10.33 6.40
N SER A 48 2.09 9.19 5.74
CA SER A 48 0.87 8.39 5.80
C SER A 48 0.54 7.93 7.22
N GLN A 49 1.55 7.51 7.99
CA GLN A 49 1.39 7.12 9.39
C GLN A 49 0.92 8.29 10.26
N GLU A 50 1.52 9.47 10.07
CA GLU A 50 1.12 10.69 10.78
C GLU A 50 -0.33 11.07 10.47
N LEU A 51 -0.68 11.15 9.18
CA LEU A 51 -2.04 11.48 8.74
C LEU A 51 -3.10 10.48 9.22
N LEU A 52 -2.78 9.18 9.28
CA LEU A 52 -3.70 8.17 9.83
C LEU A 52 -3.94 8.37 11.33
N LYS A 53 -2.90 8.73 12.10
CA LYS A 53 -3.04 9.08 13.52
C LYS A 53 -3.93 10.29 13.72
N ASP A 54 -3.70 11.34 12.92
CA ASP A 54 -4.45 12.59 13.00
C ASP A 54 -5.92 12.35 12.65
N ILE A 55 -6.20 11.68 11.55
CA ILE A 55 -7.57 11.34 11.15
C ILE A 55 -8.29 10.56 12.27
N LYS A 56 -7.62 9.55 12.84
CA LYS A 56 -8.20 8.75 13.94
C LYS A 56 -8.50 9.60 15.16
N LYS A 57 -7.55 10.42 15.58
CA LYS A 57 -7.66 11.26 16.77
C LYS A 57 -8.68 12.38 16.60
N ASP A 58 -8.59 13.14 15.50
CA ASP A 58 -9.38 14.36 15.29
C ASP A 58 -10.86 14.06 15.01
N ASN A 59 -11.19 12.84 14.59
CA ASN A 59 -12.55 12.44 14.27
C ASN A 59 -13.09 11.32 15.19
N ASP A 60 -12.38 11.00 16.28
CA ASP A 60 -12.75 9.96 17.26
C ASP A 60 -13.10 8.62 16.59
N MET A 61 -12.24 8.19 15.64
CA MET A 61 -12.45 6.96 14.89
C MET A 61 -11.97 5.74 15.68
N GLY A 62 -12.77 4.65 15.67
CA GLY A 62 -12.53 3.43 16.42
C GLY A 62 -11.67 2.37 15.72
N PHE A 63 -11.34 2.52 14.43
CA PHE A 63 -10.60 1.50 13.69
C PHE A 63 -9.29 1.13 14.39
N HIS A 64 -8.93 -0.16 14.27
CA HIS A 64 -7.68 -0.65 14.86
C HIS A 64 -6.46 0.01 14.21
N TYR A 65 -5.57 0.57 15.03
CA TYR A 65 -4.30 1.16 14.60
C TYR A 65 -3.26 1.01 15.69
N ASP A 66 -2.28 0.14 15.49
CA ASP A 66 -1.22 -0.19 16.44
C ASP A 66 0.17 0.19 15.93
N GLN A 67 1.03 0.62 16.89
CA GLN A 67 2.42 1.01 16.64
C GLN A 67 3.37 0.03 17.34
N LYS A 68 3.16 -1.26 17.10
CA LYS A 68 3.93 -2.34 17.75
C LYS A 68 5.09 -2.85 16.93
N GLY A 69 5.32 -2.26 15.75
CA GLY A 69 6.37 -2.69 14.84
C GLY A 69 6.02 -3.97 14.08
N LEU A 70 7.00 -4.49 13.33
CA LEU A 70 6.90 -5.69 12.51
C LEU A 70 8.04 -6.65 12.82
N LEU A 71 7.72 -7.92 13.09
CA LEU A 71 8.65 -9.03 13.19
C LEU A 71 8.71 -9.81 11.87
N MET A 72 9.87 -9.82 11.23
CA MET A 72 10.18 -10.69 10.08
C MET A 72 10.93 -11.92 10.56
N LEU A 73 10.21 -13.01 10.80
CA LEU A 73 10.75 -14.25 11.35
C LEU A 73 11.59 -15.02 10.33
N CYS A 74 12.79 -15.43 10.71
CA CYS A 74 13.72 -16.17 9.86
C CYS A 74 13.89 -17.60 10.34
N LYS A 75 13.71 -18.59 9.44
CA LYS A 75 13.90 -20.01 9.72
C LYS A 75 15.24 -20.56 9.23
N THR A 76 16.00 -19.79 8.45
CA THR A 76 17.28 -20.20 7.89
C THR A 76 18.30 -19.08 7.99
N GLU A 77 19.59 -19.45 8.12
CA GLU A 77 20.69 -18.47 8.12
C GLU A 77 20.67 -17.58 6.86
N LYS A 78 20.38 -18.17 5.72
CA LYS A 78 20.28 -17.43 4.46
C LYS A 78 19.18 -16.36 4.48
N SER A 79 18.02 -16.63 5.13
CA SER A 79 16.97 -15.63 5.27
C SER A 79 17.36 -14.55 6.28
N LEU A 80 17.99 -14.96 7.39
CA LEU A 80 18.44 -14.01 8.42
C LEU A 80 19.51 -13.05 7.88
N GLU A 81 20.45 -13.55 7.07
CA GLU A 81 21.47 -12.70 6.45
C GLU A 81 20.89 -11.67 5.49
N LYS A 82 19.88 -12.06 4.70
CA LYS A 82 19.15 -11.10 3.85
C LYS A 82 18.40 -10.04 4.66
N GLU A 83 17.77 -10.45 5.77
CA GLU A 83 17.09 -9.49 6.64
C GLU A 83 18.05 -8.54 7.34
N LYS A 84 19.30 -8.97 7.63
CA LYS A 84 20.35 -8.07 8.12
C LYS A 84 20.66 -6.95 7.13
N GLU A 85 20.80 -7.29 5.83
CA GLU A 85 21.02 -6.27 4.78
C GLU A 85 19.87 -5.25 4.76
N VAL A 86 18.61 -5.70 4.92
CA VAL A 86 17.43 -4.81 4.97
C VAL A 86 17.43 -3.95 6.23
N VAL A 87 17.77 -4.51 7.39
CA VAL A 87 17.91 -3.78 8.66
C VAL A 87 18.98 -2.71 8.55
N ASP A 88 20.16 -3.05 8.00
CA ASP A 88 21.26 -2.10 7.81
C ASP A 88 20.83 -0.95 6.90
N LEU A 89 20.12 -1.25 5.81
CA LEU A 89 19.59 -0.24 4.90
C LEU A 89 18.54 0.66 5.60
N ALA A 90 17.66 0.09 6.41
CA ALA A 90 16.68 0.85 7.18
C ALA A 90 17.37 1.81 8.17
N VAL A 91 18.36 1.32 8.92
CA VAL A 91 19.13 2.12 9.89
C VAL A 91 19.91 3.24 9.19
N GLN A 92 20.56 2.95 8.05
CA GLN A 92 21.25 3.97 7.24
C GLN A 92 20.32 5.10 6.78
N ASN A 93 19.03 4.81 6.60
CA ASN A 93 18.01 5.80 6.24
C ASN A 93 17.23 6.35 7.45
N GLY A 94 17.76 6.21 8.66
CA GLY A 94 17.22 6.83 9.88
C GLY A 94 16.04 6.09 10.50
N LEU A 95 15.69 4.90 10.01
CA LEU A 95 14.61 4.08 10.58
C LEU A 95 15.15 3.22 11.73
N ARG A 96 14.28 2.94 12.71
CA ARG A 96 14.63 2.07 13.84
C ARG A 96 14.33 0.62 13.51
N ALA A 97 15.38 -0.17 13.35
CA ALA A 97 15.29 -1.61 13.13
C ALA A 97 16.45 -2.34 13.81
N LYS A 98 16.30 -3.62 14.14
CA LYS A 98 17.38 -4.48 14.65
C LYS A 98 17.12 -5.95 14.35
N ILE A 99 18.20 -6.75 14.37
CA ILE A 99 18.11 -8.22 14.39
C ILE A 99 17.90 -8.70 15.83
N LEU A 100 16.98 -9.63 16.01
CA LEU A 100 16.63 -10.25 17.28
C LEU A 100 17.06 -11.71 17.29
N ASN A 101 17.57 -12.16 18.45
CA ASN A 101 17.71 -13.58 18.77
C ASN A 101 16.40 -14.17 19.33
N GLN A 102 16.37 -15.50 19.54
CA GLN A 102 15.18 -16.21 20.04
C GLN A 102 14.70 -15.70 21.41
N ASN A 103 15.60 -15.34 22.32
CA ASN A 103 15.22 -14.83 23.63
C ASN A 103 14.57 -13.46 23.55
N GLU A 104 15.07 -12.59 22.70
CA GLU A 104 14.49 -11.27 22.44
C GLU A 104 13.11 -11.38 21.78
N ILE A 105 12.95 -12.30 20.81
CA ILE A 105 11.65 -12.60 20.20
C ILE A 105 10.65 -13.06 21.25
N LYS A 106 11.07 -13.96 22.14
CA LYS A 106 10.23 -14.46 23.25
C LYS A 106 9.79 -13.35 24.21
N THR A 107 10.60 -12.32 24.37
CA THR A 107 10.24 -11.15 25.20
C THR A 107 9.13 -10.31 24.53
N ILE A 108 9.14 -10.20 23.21
CA ILE A 108 8.12 -9.45 22.44
C ILE A 108 6.82 -10.25 22.32
N GLU A 109 6.93 -11.56 22.07
CA GLU A 109 5.81 -12.49 21.89
C GLU A 109 5.83 -13.61 22.94
N PRO A 110 5.55 -13.29 24.22
CA PRO A 110 5.72 -14.24 25.33
C PRO A 110 4.74 -15.42 25.28
N ASN A 111 3.59 -15.24 24.67
CA ASN A 111 2.49 -16.21 24.66
C ASN A 111 2.51 -17.15 23.45
N VAL A 112 3.46 -16.98 22.54
CA VAL A 112 3.56 -17.77 21.33
C VAL A 112 4.86 -18.55 21.32
N ASN A 113 4.81 -19.83 20.91
CA ASN A 113 6.01 -20.60 20.65
C ASN A 113 6.41 -20.43 19.19
N ILE A 114 7.49 -19.70 18.93
CA ILE A 114 7.92 -19.31 17.59
C ILE A 114 9.13 -20.17 17.20
N ASP A 115 8.95 -20.95 16.12
CA ASP A 115 10.01 -21.73 15.48
C ASP A 115 10.78 -20.83 14.50
N SER A 116 11.83 -20.15 14.98
CA SER A 116 12.72 -19.31 14.17
C SER A 116 14.13 -19.32 14.75
N ILE A 117 15.15 -19.03 13.94
CA ILE A 117 16.52 -18.85 14.39
C ILE A 117 16.83 -17.41 14.80
N GLY A 118 16.00 -16.47 14.37
CA GLY A 118 16.10 -15.04 14.63
C GLY A 118 15.02 -14.28 13.86
N ALA A 119 15.00 -12.97 14.00
CA ALA A 119 14.08 -12.08 13.30
C ALA A 119 14.71 -10.73 13.02
N ALA A 120 14.25 -10.04 11.98
CA ALA A 120 14.38 -8.60 11.89
C ALA A 120 13.16 -7.95 12.55
N TYR A 121 13.38 -6.90 13.33
CA TYR A 121 12.33 -6.13 13.96
C TYR A 121 12.39 -4.67 13.55
N PHE A 122 11.33 -4.22 12.90
CA PHE A 122 11.17 -2.84 12.42
C PHE A 122 10.23 -2.10 13.36
N TYR A 123 10.78 -1.27 14.25
CA TYR A 123 10.00 -0.49 15.22
C TYR A 123 9.13 0.58 14.60
N CYS A 124 9.50 1.03 13.39
CA CYS A 124 8.82 2.08 12.65
C CYS A 124 7.53 1.61 11.98
N ASP A 125 7.26 0.30 11.94
CA ASP A 125 6.08 -0.23 11.28
C ASP A 125 4.84 -0.12 12.17
N HIS A 126 3.74 0.23 11.52
CA HIS A 126 2.41 0.34 12.10
C HIS A 126 1.46 -0.54 11.31
N HIS A 127 0.39 -0.97 11.94
CA HIS A 127 -0.63 -1.77 11.26
C HIS A 127 -2.04 -1.34 11.65
N THR A 128 -2.96 -1.58 10.74
CA THR A 128 -4.37 -1.30 10.89
C THR A 128 -5.20 -2.44 10.31
N THR A 129 -6.47 -2.52 10.69
CA THR A 129 -7.44 -3.41 10.05
C THR A 129 -8.07 -2.68 8.86
N PRO A 130 -7.71 -3.00 7.60
CA PRO A 130 -8.15 -2.22 6.44
C PRO A 130 -9.68 -2.12 6.30
N GLY A 131 -10.40 -3.19 6.64
CA GLY A 131 -11.86 -3.21 6.59
C GLY A 131 -12.50 -2.22 7.56
N GLU A 132 -12.00 -2.14 8.79
CA GLU A 132 -12.48 -1.17 9.79
C GLU A 132 -12.20 0.26 9.33
N LEU A 133 -10.97 0.55 8.93
CA LEU A 133 -10.55 1.86 8.43
C LEU A 133 -11.46 2.33 7.28
N ILE A 134 -11.67 1.49 6.27
CA ILE A 134 -12.47 1.87 5.08
C ILE A 134 -13.94 2.08 5.45
N ASN A 135 -14.51 1.23 6.33
CA ASN A 135 -15.90 1.36 6.75
C ASN A 135 -16.11 2.67 7.55
N GLU A 136 -15.24 2.96 8.51
CA GLU A 136 -15.35 4.19 9.29
C GLU A 136 -15.13 5.45 8.46
N LEU A 137 -14.16 5.45 7.54
CA LEU A 137 -13.97 6.56 6.60
C LEU A 137 -15.21 6.77 5.73
N LYS A 138 -15.83 5.70 5.25
CA LYS A 138 -17.06 5.77 4.46
C LYS A 138 -18.21 6.38 5.27
N ASP A 139 -18.41 5.89 6.48
CA ASP A 139 -19.46 6.41 7.38
C ASP A 139 -19.21 7.88 7.71
N PHE A 140 -17.96 8.25 7.97
CA PHE A 140 -17.57 9.63 8.26
C PHE A 140 -17.89 10.58 7.10
N ILE A 141 -17.49 10.24 5.87
CA ILE A 141 -17.77 11.11 4.72
C ILE A 141 -19.27 11.20 4.42
N GLN A 142 -20.03 10.10 4.61
CA GLN A 142 -21.47 10.10 4.43
C GLN A 142 -22.17 11.00 5.47
N LYS A 143 -21.74 10.96 6.74
CA LYS A 143 -22.22 11.89 7.77
C LYS A 143 -21.92 13.35 7.46
N LYS A 144 -20.84 13.63 6.70
CA LYS A 144 -20.51 14.97 6.20
C LYS A 144 -21.30 15.36 4.93
N GLY A 145 -22.24 14.53 4.49
CA GLY A 145 -23.09 14.81 3.33
C GLY A 145 -22.52 14.40 1.99
N VAL A 146 -21.39 13.68 1.96
CA VAL A 146 -20.80 13.17 0.72
C VAL A 146 -21.67 12.05 0.15
N LYS A 147 -22.08 12.18 -1.10
CA LYS A 147 -22.84 11.15 -1.83
C LYS A 147 -21.88 10.10 -2.40
N CYS A 148 -21.96 8.88 -1.89
CA CYS A 148 -21.21 7.74 -2.41
C CYS A 148 -22.09 6.94 -3.38
N ILE A 149 -21.65 6.79 -4.63
CA ILE A 149 -22.32 5.97 -5.65
C ILE A 149 -21.48 4.70 -5.81
N THR A 150 -21.97 3.59 -5.28
CA THR A 150 -21.31 2.28 -5.34
C THR A 150 -21.82 1.44 -6.51
N HIS A 151 -21.12 0.36 -6.86
CA HIS A 151 -21.46 -0.56 -7.94
C HIS A 151 -21.68 0.14 -9.30
N THR A 152 -20.92 1.20 -9.55
CA THR A 152 -21.07 2.04 -10.73
C THR A 152 -19.73 2.24 -11.41
N GLU A 153 -19.66 1.95 -12.69
CA GLU A 153 -18.48 2.19 -13.52
C GLU A 153 -18.62 3.50 -14.29
N ILE A 154 -17.53 4.25 -14.39
CA ILE A 154 -17.44 5.41 -15.31
C ILE A 154 -17.34 4.88 -16.74
N GLU A 155 -18.36 5.17 -17.55
CA GLU A 155 -18.43 4.73 -18.95
C GLU A 155 -17.57 5.61 -19.85
N SER A 156 -17.71 6.92 -19.75
CA SER A 156 -16.98 7.90 -20.56
C SER A 156 -16.94 9.27 -19.87
N PHE A 157 -16.09 10.14 -20.41
CA PHE A 157 -16.02 11.55 -20.07
C PHE A 157 -16.46 12.38 -21.28
N ASP A 158 -17.24 13.41 -21.03
CA ASP A 158 -17.53 14.45 -22.00
C ASP A 158 -16.52 15.59 -21.81
N ILE A 159 -15.77 15.89 -22.87
CA ILE A 159 -14.62 16.83 -22.81
C ILE A 159 -14.92 18.01 -23.73
N GLU A 160 -14.85 19.19 -23.19
CA GLU A 160 -15.00 20.44 -23.94
C GLU A 160 -13.87 21.41 -23.55
N ASN A 161 -13.22 22.01 -24.56
CA ASN A 161 -12.10 22.92 -24.35
C ASN A 161 -10.99 22.37 -23.43
N ASN A 162 -10.64 21.11 -23.62
CA ASN A 162 -9.61 20.40 -22.82
C ASN A 162 -9.92 20.29 -21.32
N LYS A 163 -11.21 20.37 -20.94
CA LYS A 163 -11.70 20.19 -19.57
C LYS A 163 -12.83 19.15 -19.56
N ILE A 164 -12.90 18.39 -18.48
CA ILE A 164 -14.01 17.46 -18.27
C ILE A 164 -15.25 18.29 -17.96
N LYS A 165 -16.27 18.18 -18.81
CA LYS A 165 -17.58 18.81 -18.64
C LYS A 165 -18.53 17.95 -17.83
N SER A 166 -18.54 16.64 -18.12
CA SER A 166 -19.37 15.68 -17.41
C SER A 166 -18.77 14.28 -17.44
N VAL A 167 -19.26 13.45 -16.53
CA VAL A 167 -18.94 12.02 -16.42
C VAL A 167 -20.21 11.24 -16.69
N LYS A 168 -20.14 10.26 -17.59
CA LYS A 168 -21.24 9.36 -17.89
C LYS A 168 -21.16 8.11 -17.01
N ILE A 169 -22.25 7.84 -16.28
CA ILE A 169 -22.46 6.66 -15.46
C ILE A 169 -23.90 6.14 -15.66
N SER A 170 -24.06 4.84 -15.89
CA SER A 170 -25.40 4.20 -15.95
C SER A 170 -26.45 5.01 -16.71
N ASN A 171 -26.13 5.49 -17.90
CA ASN A 171 -26.98 6.35 -18.76
C ASN A 171 -27.30 7.75 -18.18
N GLN A 172 -26.58 8.21 -17.17
CA GLN A 172 -26.70 9.56 -16.63
C GLN A 172 -25.40 10.33 -16.83
N ASN A 173 -25.52 11.63 -17.12
CA ASN A 173 -24.39 12.55 -17.15
C ASN A 173 -24.38 13.36 -15.86
N LEU A 174 -23.26 13.32 -15.14
CA LEU A 174 -23.04 14.09 -13.93
C LEU A 174 -21.97 15.15 -14.18
N SER A 175 -22.27 16.40 -13.86
CA SER A 175 -21.34 17.53 -13.96
C SER A 175 -20.95 18.03 -12.58
N PHE A 176 -19.69 18.37 -12.43
CA PHE A 176 -19.08 18.87 -11.20
C PHE A 176 -18.10 20.00 -11.54
N ASP A 177 -17.74 20.81 -10.55
CA ASP A 177 -16.78 21.89 -10.71
C ASP A 177 -15.34 21.35 -10.84
N GLU A 178 -15.02 20.27 -10.09
CA GLU A 178 -13.71 19.62 -10.05
C GLU A 178 -13.83 18.11 -10.13
N TYR A 179 -12.81 17.47 -10.74
CA TYR A 179 -12.75 16.02 -10.91
C TYR A 179 -11.42 15.48 -10.37
N VAL A 180 -11.48 14.50 -9.47
CA VAL A 180 -10.30 13.83 -8.92
C VAL A 180 -10.34 12.34 -9.28
N LEU A 181 -9.33 11.85 -9.97
CA LEU A 181 -9.17 10.44 -10.32
C LEU A 181 -8.29 9.73 -9.29
N SER A 182 -8.90 8.95 -8.40
CA SER A 182 -8.20 8.18 -7.34
C SER A 182 -8.45 6.68 -7.47
N ALA A 183 -8.32 6.16 -8.70
CA ALA A 183 -8.68 4.77 -9.04
C ALA A 183 -7.51 3.77 -8.90
N GLY A 184 -6.42 4.14 -8.22
CA GLY A 184 -5.28 3.26 -8.01
C GLY A 184 -4.72 2.70 -9.33
N THR A 185 -4.58 1.39 -9.44
CA THR A 185 -4.07 0.71 -10.65
C THR A 185 -4.96 0.87 -11.88
N TRP A 186 -6.23 1.22 -11.70
CA TRP A 186 -7.18 1.48 -12.81
C TRP A 186 -7.13 2.91 -13.34
N THR A 187 -6.41 3.83 -12.70
CA THR A 187 -6.31 5.22 -13.14
C THR A 187 -5.84 5.33 -14.59
N SER A 188 -4.83 4.54 -15.00
CA SER A 188 -4.35 4.54 -16.39
C SER A 188 -5.41 4.09 -17.41
N LYS A 189 -6.32 3.16 -17.01
CA LYS A 189 -7.45 2.73 -17.85
C LYS A 189 -8.49 3.84 -17.98
N LEU A 190 -8.75 4.58 -16.90
CA LEU A 190 -9.65 5.73 -16.95
C LEU A 190 -9.05 6.89 -17.76
N CYS A 191 -7.74 7.16 -17.61
CA CYS A 191 -7.07 8.19 -18.40
C CYS A 191 -7.13 7.93 -19.91
N LYS A 192 -7.11 6.66 -20.34
CA LYS A 192 -7.32 6.32 -21.76
C LYS A 192 -8.72 6.69 -22.29
N LYS A 193 -9.71 6.87 -21.41
CA LYS A 193 -11.06 7.34 -21.78
C LYS A 193 -11.12 8.87 -21.89
N LEU A 194 -10.07 9.56 -21.49
CA LEU A 194 -9.96 11.03 -21.60
C LEU A 194 -9.33 11.48 -22.95
N GLY A 195 -8.75 10.56 -23.72
CA GLY A 195 -8.09 10.82 -24.99
C GLY A 195 -6.60 10.59 -24.95
#